data_1b126c6b8072d142eff3c65f21d27734
#
_entry.id   1b126c6b8072d142eff3c65f21d27734
#
_cell.length_a   1.000
_cell.length_b   1.000
_cell.length_c   1.000
_cell.angle_alpha   90.00
_cell.angle_beta   90.00
_cell.angle_gamma   90.00
#
_symmetry.space_group_name_H-M   'P 1'
#
loop_
_entity.id
_entity.type
_entity.pdbx_description
1 polymer ?
#
loop_
_entity_poly.entity_id
_entity_poly.type
_entity_poly.pdbx_seq_one_letter_code
_entity_poly.pdbx_strand_id
1 'polypeptide(L)'
;MVNKYVILLFAIIVLFIGGCSSAGSETGMLQGKVTIGPISPVERPGETPTIPCEVYEARKIMVYDERGNKLIQQIDIDCDGRYRAELKPGIYTIDINRIGIDSSTDVPQKVEIKSSTTVRLDIDIDTGIR
;
A
#
# COMPACT_ATOMS: atom_id res chain seq x y z
N MET A 1 39.10 -8.25 -50.79
CA MET A 1 39.71 -8.60 -49.50
C MET A 1 39.07 -7.73 -48.42
N VAL A 2 38.36 -8.34 -47.50
CA VAL A 2 37.81 -7.62 -46.34
C VAL A 2 38.96 -7.34 -45.39
N ASN A 3 39.21 -6.07 -45.09
CA ASN A 3 40.32 -5.67 -44.27
C ASN A 3 40.07 -6.15 -42.82
N LYS A 4 41.04 -6.82 -42.22
CA LYS A 4 40.94 -7.37 -40.86
C LYS A 4 40.48 -6.35 -39.79
N TYR A 5 40.66 -5.08 -40.06
CA TYR A 5 40.20 -3.98 -39.21
C TYR A 5 38.68 -3.76 -39.30
N VAL A 6 38.07 -4.11 -40.43
CA VAL A 6 36.60 -4.02 -40.59
C VAL A 6 35.92 -5.12 -39.78
N ILE A 7 36.53 -6.31 -39.72
CA ILE A 7 36.01 -7.41 -38.89
C ILE A 7 36.15 -7.09 -37.40
N LEU A 8 37.22 -6.43 -37.00
CA LEU A 8 37.44 -6.00 -35.61
C LEU A 8 36.47 -4.89 -35.20
N LEU A 9 36.14 -3.99 -36.11
CA LEU A 9 35.13 -2.92 -35.87
C LEU A 9 33.72 -3.51 -35.76
N PHE A 10 33.39 -4.54 -36.53
CA PHE A 10 32.11 -5.22 -36.45
C PHE A 10 31.96 -6.02 -35.15
N ALA A 11 33.02 -6.60 -34.64
CA ALA A 11 33.06 -7.33 -33.39
C ALA A 11 32.83 -6.41 -32.15
N ILE A 12 33.27 -5.16 -32.23
CA ILE A 12 33.10 -4.18 -31.15
C ILE A 12 31.67 -3.63 -31.11
N ILE A 13 31.00 -3.54 -32.27
CA ILE A 13 29.60 -3.04 -32.33
C ILE A 13 28.61 -4.06 -31.77
N VAL A 14 28.89 -5.35 -31.84
CA VAL A 14 28.02 -6.41 -31.32
C VAL A 14 28.05 -6.51 -29.78
N LEU A 15 29.08 -5.96 -29.15
CA LEU A 15 29.20 -6.01 -27.68
C LEU A 15 28.38 -4.93 -26.95
N PHE A 16 27.76 -3.99 -27.67
CA PHE A 16 26.97 -2.91 -27.06
C PHE A 16 25.43 -3.15 -27.05
N ILE A 17 24.99 -4.32 -27.52
CA ILE A 17 23.56 -4.69 -27.45
C ILE A 17 23.30 -5.62 -26.23
N GLY A 18 23.96 -5.33 -25.15
CA GLY A 18 23.79 -6.08 -23.94
C GLY A 18 23.39 -5.16 -22.81
N GLY A 19 22.12 -5.06 -22.52
CA GLY A 19 21.72 -4.58 -21.23
C GLY A 19 20.76 -3.40 -21.18
N CYS A 20 19.59 -3.54 -21.77
CA CYS A 20 18.41 -3.00 -21.14
C CYS A 20 17.90 -4.02 -20.10
N SER A 21 18.62 -4.20 -19.02
CA SER A 21 17.97 -4.65 -17.80
C SER A 21 17.14 -3.46 -17.34
N SER A 22 15.87 -3.47 -17.69
CA SER A 22 14.89 -2.66 -17.00
C SER A 22 14.95 -3.11 -15.54
N ALA A 23 15.71 -2.39 -14.73
CA ALA A 23 15.61 -2.46 -13.29
C ALA A 23 14.24 -1.85 -12.92
N GLY A 24 13.17 -2.54 -13.27
CA GLY A 24 11.85 -2.27 -12.71
C GLY A 24 12.01 -2.44 -11.22
N SER A 25 11.74 -1.37 -10.44
CA SER A 25 11.65 -1.48 -9.00
C SER A 25 10.60 -2.56 -8.71
N GLU A 26 11.06 -3.71 -8.24
CA GLU A 26 10.17 -4.78 -7.84
C GLU A 26 9.39 -4.30 -6.62
N THR A 27 8.11 -4.08 -6.78
CA THR A 27 7.19 -3.71 -5.71
C THR A 27 6.06 -4.70 -5.63
N GLY A 28 5.47 -4.81 -4.44
CA GLY A 28 4.20 -5.46 -4.23
C GLY A 28 3.12 -4.41 -3.93
N MET A 29 1.88 -4.83 -3.90
CA MET A 29 0.72 -3.99 -3.64
C MET A 29 0.11 -4.36 -2.30
N LEU A 30 -0.13 -3.35 -1.45
CA LEU A 30 -1.01 -3.45 -0.30
C LEU A 30 -2.31 -2.71 -0.61
N GLN A 31 -3.43 -3.36 -0.42
CA GLN A 31 -4.75 -2.77 -0.62
C GLN A 31 -5.78 -3.35 0.33
N GLY A 32 -6.88 -2.66 0.50
CA GLY A 32 -7.98 -3.13 1.29
C GLY A 32 -9.13 -2.14 1.37
N LYS A 33 -10.13 -2.51 2.15
CA LYS A 33 -11.30 -1.68 2.45
C LYS A 33 -11.30 -1.36 3.93
N VAL A 34 -11.58 -0.09 4.23
CA VAL A 34 -11.78 0.41 5.59
C VAL A 34 -13.27 0.61 5.82
N THR A 35 -13.79 0.04 6.88
CA THR A 35 -15.12 0.34 7.41
C THR A 35 -14.96 1.15 8.68
N ILE A 36 -15.82 2.14 8.89
CA ILE A 36 -15.76 3.06 10.02
C ILE A 36 -17.15 3.18 10.61
N GLY A 37 -17.27 2.93 11.87
CA GLY A 37 -18.56 3.06 12.56
C GLY A 37 -18.48 2.79 14.05
N PRO A 38 -19.58 3.08 14.76
CA PRO A 38 -20.72 3.90 14.31
C PRO A 38 -20.33 5.37 14.12
N ILE A 39 -20.96 6.06 13.18
CA ILE A 39 -20.75 7.51 12.95
C ILE A 39 -21.81 8.38 13.62
N SER A 40 -22.85 7.76 14.16
CA SER A 40 -23.93 8.39 14.90
C SER A 40 -24.35 7.49 16.06
N PRO A 41 -24.71 8.06 17.21
CA PRO A 41 -25.19 7.27 18.35
C PRO A 41 -26.59 6.64 18.12
N VAL A 42 -27.28 7.03 17.05
CA VAL A 42 -28.59 6.48 16.69
C VAL A 42 -28.56 5.99 15.26
N GLU A 43 -28.39 4.68 15.08
CA GLU A 43 -28.56 4.04 13.78
C GLU A 43 -30.02 3.58 13.63
N ARG A 44 -30.66 3.97 12.54
CA ARG A 44 -32.01 3.51 12.24
C ARG A 44 -31.98 2.14 11.61
N PRO A 45 -32.72 1.17 12.10
CA PRO A 45 -32.82 -0.14 11.48
C PRO A 45 -33.28 -0.03 10.03
N GLY A 46 -32.49 -0.63 9.10
CA GLY A 46 -32.81 -0.69 7.68
C GLY A 46 -32.21 0.44 6.81
N GLU A 47 -31.54 1.43 7.41
CA GLU A 47 -30.75 2.41 6.65
C GLU A 47 -29.28 2.00 6.67
N THR A 48 -28.67 1.90 5.49
CA THR A 48 -27.21 1.81 5.40
C THR A 48 -26.66 3.22 5.53
N PRO A 49 -25.96 3.55 6.63
CA PRO A 49 -25.44 4.90 6.80
C PRO A 49 -24.43 5.20 5.71
N THR A 50 -24.64 6.28 4.99
CA THR A 50 -23.63 6.81 4.07
C THR A 50 -22.56 7.51 4.90
N ILE A 51 -21.33 7.00 4.83
CA ILE A 51 -20.20 7.61 5.53
C ILE A 51 -19.72 8.82 4.71
N PRO A 52 -19.73 10.04 5.28
CA PRO A 52 -19.20 11.21 4.60
C PRO A 52 -17.74 11.05 4.24
N CYS A 53 -17.31 11.64 3.12
CA CYS A 53 -15.93 11.56 2.64
C CYS A 53 -14.91 12.07 3.67
N GLU A 54 -15.25 13.11 4.39
CA GLU A 54 -14.42 13.72 5.44
C GLU A 54 -14.05 12.74 6.55
N VAL A 55 -14.90 11.76 6.82
CA VAL A 55 -14.63 10.72 7.82
C VAL A 55 -13.50 9.82 7.38
N TYR A 56 -13.42 9.51 6.09
CA TYR A 56 -12.30 8.77 5.51
C TYR A 56 -11.05 9.64 5.39
N GLU A 57 -11.18 10.88 4.93
CA GLU A 57 -10.06 11.81 4.73
C GLU A 57 -9.31 12.11 6.03
N ALA A 58 -10.01 12.13 7.15
CA ALA A 58 -9.42 12.35 8.47
C ALA A 58 -8.54 11.17 8.92
N ARG A 59 -8.68 10.00 8.31
CA ARG A 59 -7.99 8.77 8.71
C ARG A 59 -6.97 8.36 7.68
N LYS A 60 -5.92 7.69 8.15
CA LYS A 60 -4.80 7.21 7.33
C LYS A 60 -4.47 5.78 7.71
N ILE A 61 -4.03 5.02 6.74
CA ILE A 61 -3.36 3.76 7.00
C ILE A 61 -1.87 4.06 7.19
N MET A 62 -1.34 3.58 8.29
CA MET A 62 0.04 3.83 8.72
C MET A 62 0.87 2.58 8.45
N VAL A 63 1.90 2.73 7.65
CA VAL A 63 2.85 1.65 7.35
C VAL A 63 4.13 1.89 8.12
N TYR A 64 4.45 0.98 9.04
CA TYR A 64 5.65 1.01 9.84
C TYR A 64 6.63 -0.08 9.40
N ASP A 65 7.87 0.02 9.85
CA ASP A 65 8.83 -1.07 9.73
C ASP A 65 8.33 -2.34 10.45
N GLU A 66 9.05 -3.44 10.30
CA GLU A 66 8.68 -4.73 10.91
C GLU A 66 8.44 -4.64 12.41
N ARG A 67 9.20 -3.82 13.11
CA ARG A 67 9.11 -3.64 14.57
C ARG A 67 8.01 -2.64 14.99
N GLY A 68 7.43 -1.92 14.04
CA GLY A 68 6.45 -0.88 14.33
C GLY A 68 7.03 0.41 14.92
N ASN A 69 8.33 0.64 14.78
CA ASN A 69 9.01 1.77 15.40
C ASN A 69 9.19 2.97 14.46
N LYS A 70 9.36 2.71 13.16
CA LYS A 70 9.61 3.74 12.17
C LYS A 70 8.47 3.81 11.16
N LEU A 71 7.89 5.00 11.01
CA LEU A 71 6.90 5.26 9.97
C LEU A 71 7.58 5.26 8.60
N ILE A 72 7.12 4.40 7.72
CA ILE A 72 7.61 4.28 6.34
C ILE A 72 6.74 5.10 5.39
N GLN A 73 5.41 4.97 5.52
CA GLN A 73 4.45 5.61 4.63
C GLN A 73 3.11 5.80 5.31
N GLN A 74 2.40 6.85 4.91
CA GLN A 74 0.98 7.06 5.20
C GLN A 74 0.19 6.87 3.92
N ILE A 75 -0.93 6.18 3.98
CA ILE A 75 -1.79 5.91 2.85
C ILE A 75 -3.15 6.57 3.08
N ASP A 76 -3.59 7.35 2.12
CA ASP A 76 -4.92 7.96 2.14
C ASP A 76 -6.00 6.90 1.90
N ILE A 77 -7.15 7.11 2.52
CA ILE A 77 -8.36 6.32 2.31
C ILE A 77 -9.28 7.15 1.42
N ASP A 78 -9.73 6.59 0.30
CA ASP A 78 -10.64 7.28 -0.60
C ASP A 78 -12.08 7.32 -0.03
N CYS A 79 -12.95 8.07 -0.70
CA CYS A 79 -14.33 8.27 -0.25
C CYS A 79 -15.20 7.01 -0.31
N ASP A 80 -14.73 5.96 -0.96
CA ASP A 80 -15.34 4.62 -0.99
C ASP A 80 -14.81 3.71 0.14
N GLY A 81 -13.89 4.22 0.96
CA GLY A 81 -13.25 3.47 2.03
C GLY A 81 -12.12 2.56 1.56
N ARG A 82 -11.63 2.73 0.34
CA ARG A 82 -10.55 1.91 -0.21
C ARG A 82 -9.20 2.59 -0.05
N TYR A 83 -8.18 1.78 0.13
CA TYR A 83 -6.80 2.23 0.12
C TYR A 83 -5.92 1.27 -0.68
N ARG A 84 -4.84 1.79 -1.23
CA ARG A 84 -3.83 1.01 -1.94
C ARG A 84 -2.50 1.74 -1.95
N ALA A 85 -1.43 1.00 -1.88
CA ALA A 85 -0.07 1.51 -2.02
C ALA A 85 0.88 0.46 -2.57
N GLU A 86 1.86 0.91 -3.32
CA GLU A 86 2.99 0.10 -3.71
C GLU A 86 4.07 0.18 -2.64
N LEU A 87 4.57 -0.97 -2.23
CA LEU A 87 5.61 -1.10 -1.22
C LEU A 87 6.74 -1.99 -1.75
N LYS A 88 7.94 -1.70 -1.33
CA LYS A 88 9.09 -2.58 -1.58
C LYS A 88 8.89 -3.91 -0.87
N PRO A 89 9.41 -5.03 -1.40
CA PRO A 89 9.36 -6.31 -0.70
C PRO A 89 9.94 -6.21 0.70
N GLY A 90 9.24 -6.78 1.66
CA GLY A 90 9.63 -6.76 3.07
C GLY A 90 8.46 -7.02 4.00
N ILE A 91 8.74 -7.00 5.29
CA ILE A 91 7.74 -7.17 6.34
C ILE A 91 7.45 -5.79 6.95
N TYR A 92 6.18 -5.47 7.07
CA TYR A 92 5.69 -4.20 7.59
C TYR A 92 4.67 -4.42 8.70
N THR A 93 4.59 -3.46 9.61
CA THR A 93 3.50 -3.38 10.58
C THR A 93 2.51 -2.33 10.08
N ILE A 94 1.26 -2.72 9.90
CA ILE A 94 0.17 -1.86 9.44
C ILE A 94 -0.69 -1.47 10.63
N ASP A 95 -0.96 -0.19 10.76
CA ASP A 95 -1.83 0.36 11.79
C ASP A 95 -2.67 1.51 11.20
N ILE A 96 -3.44 2.16 12.03
CA ILE A 96 -4.22 3.37 11.72
C ILE A 96 -3.71 4.56 12.52
N ASN A 97 -3.92 5.77 12.00
CA ASN A 97 -3.80 6.96 12.85
C ASN A 97 -5.03 7.03 13.76
N ARG A 98 -4.84 6.85 15.02
CA ARG A 98 -5.96 6.85 15.97
C ARG A 98 -6.42 8.28 16.21
N ILE A 99 -7.68 8.55 15.86
CA ILE A 99 -8.34 9.84 16.13
C ILE A 99 -9.30 9.64 17.30
N GLY A 100 -9.17 10.50 18.31
CA GLY A 100 -10.00 10.38 19.50
C GLY A 100 -9.84 9.01 20.17
N ILE A 101 -10.91 8.24 20.22
CA ILE A 101 -10.96 6.91 20.81
C ILE A 101 -11.09 5.80 19.77
N ASP A 102 -10.75 6.08 18.53
CA ASP A 102 -10.76 5.07 17.46
C ASP A 102 -9.96 3.83 17.88
N SER A 103 -10.52 2.67 17.61
CA SER A 103 -9.90 1.38 17.86
C SER A 103 -10.18 0.40 16.72
N SER A 104 -9.36 -0.62 16.62
CA SER A 104 -9.55 -1.71 15.68
C SER A 104 -8.95 -2.98 16.25
N THR A 105 -9.59 -4.11 15.99
CA THR A 105 -9.05 -5.43 16.32
C THR A 105 -8.23 -6.02 15.19
N ASP A 106 -8.27 -5.41 14.00
CA ASP A 106 -7.57 -5.88 12.80
C ASP A 106 -6.12 -5.39 12.76
N VAL A 107 -5.80 -4.32 13.46
CA VAL A 107 -4.48 -3.69 13.51
C VAL A 107 -4.06 -3.36 14.95
N PRO A 108 -2.75 -3.32 15.24
CA PRO A 108 -1.62 -3.49 14.31
C PRO A 108 -1.51 -4.92 13.77
N GLN A 109 -1.16 -5.03 12.49
CA GLN A 109 -1.02 -6.30 11.79
C GLN A 109 0.29 -6.31 11.01
N LYS A 110 1.07 -7.39 11.15
CA LYS A 110 2.24 -7.61 10.29
C LYS A 110 1.80 -8.19 8.96
N VAL A 111 2.33 -7.64 7.87
CA VAL A 111 2.14 -8.13 6.52
C VAL A 111 3.47 -8.32 5.82
N GLU A 112 3.58 -9.34 5.00
CA GLU A 112 4.74 -9.54 4.13
C GLU A 112 4.38 -9.13 2.71
N ILE A 113 5.13 -8.18 2.18
CA ILE A 113 5.01 -7.73 0.80
C ILE A 113 6.05 -8.47 -0.03
N LYS A 114 5.59 -9.14 -1.08
CA LYS A 114 6.42 -9.80 -2.07
C LYS A 114 6.30 -9.10 -3.41
N SER A 115 7.37 -9.12 -4.17
CA SER A 115 7.41 -8.57 -5.52
C SER A 115 6.29 -9.13 -6.38
N SER A 116 5.64 -8.27 -7.15
CA SER A 116 4.55 -8.62 -8.10
C SER A 116 3.36 -9.35 -7.47
N THR A 117 3.16 -9.21 -6.17
CA THR A 117 2.01 -9.78 -5.45
C THR A 117 1.16 -8.69 -4.82
N THR A 118 -0.11 -9.01 -4.59
CA THR A 118 -1.06 -8.13 -3.91
C THR A 118 -1.45 -8.76 -2.57
N VAL A 119 -1.29 -7.99 -1.49
CA VAL A 119 -1.77 -8.34 -0.16
C VAL A 119 -3.02 -7.52 0.12
N ARG A 120 -4.08 -8.17 0.55
CA ARG A 120 -5.32 -7.52 0.96
C ARG A 120 -5.45 -7.53 2.48
N LEU A 121 -5.66 -6.36 3.06
CA LEU A 121 -5.97 -6.20 4.48
C LEU A 121 -7.15 -5.25 4.62
N ASP A 122 -8.30 -5.79 4.98
CA ASP A 122 -9.49 -5.01 5.31
C ASP A 122 -9.44 -4.64 6.80
N ILE A 123 -9.83 -3.42 7.14
CA ILE A 123 -9.71 -2.87 8.48
C ILE A 123 -11.04 -2.28 8.90
N ASP A 124 -11.54 -2.70 10.05
CA ASP A 124 -12.72 -2.15 10.70
C ASP A 124 -12.31 -1.21 11.83
N ILE A 125 -12.75 0.02 11.77
CA ILE A 125 -12.47 1.05 12.78
C ILE A 125 -13.72 1.32 13.61
N ASP A 126 -13.64 1.03 14.91
CA ASP A 126 -14.65 1.40 15.89
C ASP A 126 -14.35 2.81 16.40
N THR A 127 -15.26 3.74 16.14
CA THR A 127 -15.13 5.14 16.58
C THR A 127 -15.41 5.33 18.08
N GLY A 128 -15.96 4.31 18.75
CA GLY A 128 -16.33 4.38 20.15
C GLY A 128 -17.59 5.22 20.45
N ILE A 129 -18.26 5.71 19.42
CA ILE A 129 -19.54 6.41 19.58
C ILE A 129 -20.61 5.40 20.02
N ARG A 130 -21.30 5.70 21.12
CA ARG A 130 -22.38 4.86 21.71
C ARG A 130 -23.61 5.71 21.96
#